data_82ebf57949cd439f622bc7f6cee8bcb1
#
_entry.id   82ebf57949cd439f622bc7f6cee8bcb1
#
_cell.length_a   1.000
_cell.length_b   1.000
_cell.length_c   1.000
_cell.angle_alpha   90.00
_cell.angle_beta   90.00
_cell.angle_gamma   90.00
#
_symmetry.space_group_name_H-M   'P 1'
#
loop_
_entity.id
_entity.type
_entity.pdbx_description
1 polymer ?
#
loop_
_entity_poly.entity_id
_entity_poly.type
_entity_poly.pdbx_seq_one_letter_code
_entity_poly.pdbx_strand_id
1 'polypeptide(L)'
;IYEIGFSLNDKDSLFKYLIEKGYNEKDILDLNLAKTNYEGEIFDTFRNRIMFPIYNSSKRVVAFGGRIIDESISKRAPKYLNSSDTKIFTKGIELFGLKEKARIIKEKGYAILMEGYLDVLRAYKNGFFNSVASLGTAFTKQQAMLIKRYTENVVISYDNDEAGKEAVTKAGMILQENGFKIKCIVMGDNVKEKDPDEFMKAHGKEGFVRALKESKDFFDFLYVKYTKNLDLNDRL
;
A
#
# COMPACT_ATOMS: atom_id res chain seq x y z
N ILE A 1 -5.86 12.05 11.95
CA ILE A 1 -5.39 13.00 10.92
C ILE A 1 -4.21 12.34 10.25
N TYR A 2 -4.19 12.33 8.91
CA TYR A 2 -3.23 11.52 8.13
C TYR A 2 -1.98 12.30 7.71
N GLU A 3 -1.84 13.55 8.15
CA GLU A 3 -0.70 14.44 7.82
C GLU A 3 -0.41 14.47 6.31
N ILE A 4 -1.47 14.41 5.50
CA ILE A 4 -1.38 14.47 4.04
C ILE A 4 -0.97 15.88 3.65
N GLY A 5 0.02 15.98 2.78
CA GLY A 5 0.55 17.23 2.27
C GLY A 5 0.46 17.34 0.76
N PHE A 6 1.10 18.37 0.24
CA PHE A 6 1.22 18.64 -1.18
C PHE A 6 2.63 19.10 -1.52
N SER A 7 3.22 18.57 -2.58
CA SER A 7 4.47 19.05 -3.15
C SER A 7 4.20 19.97 -4.33
N LEU A 8 4.80 21.15 -4.31
CA LEU A 8 4.62 22.16 -5.34
C LEU A 8 5.04 21.65 -6.72
N ASN A 9 4.47 22.25 -7.76
CA ASN A 9 4.91 22.00 -9.14
C ASN A 9 6.07 22.95 -9.48
N ASP A 10 7.16 22.82 -8.72
CA ASP A 10 8.37 23.62 -8.87
C ASP A 10 9.59 22.71 -8.99
N LYS A 11 10.70 23.22 -9.56
CA LYS A 11 11.89 22.41 -9.81
C LYS A 11 12.57 22.02 -8.51
N ASP A 12 12.80 22.97 -7.59
CA ASP A 12 13.71 22.83 -6.46
C ASP A 12 13.25 23.61 -5.20
N SER A 13 11.97 23.88 -5.06
CA SER A 13 11.42 24.68 -3.94
C SER A 13 11.65 24.02 -2.58
N LEU A 14 11.47 22.69 -2.47
CA LEU A 14 11.74 21.96 -1.23
C LEU A 14 13.23 21.98 -0.89
N PHE A 15 14.09 21.72 -1.88
CA PHE A 15 15.53 21.77 -1.69
C PHE A 15 15.98 23.11 -1.15
N LYS A 16 15.61 24.21 -1.82
CA LYS A 16 15.93 25.58 -1.37
C LYS A 16 15.44 25.87 0.04
N TYR A 17 14.20 25.51 0.33
CA TYR A 17 13.62 25.69 1.66
C TYR A 17 14.42 24.93 2.74
N LEU A 18 14.84 23.71 2.48
CA LEU A 18 15.63 22.91 3.44
C LEU A 18 17.03 23.49 3.65
N ILE A 19 17.68 23.97 2.60
CA ILE A 19 18.98 24.68 2.70
C ILE A 19 18.83 25.96 3.55
N GLU A 20 17.80 26.78 3.31
CA GLU A 20 17.50 27.98 4.12
C GLU A 20 17.25 27.65 5.59
N LYS A 21 16.70 26.47 5.90
CA LYS A 21 16.52 25.97 7.26
C LYS A 21 17.80 25.38 7.87
N GLY A 22 18.92 25.37 7.14
CA GLY A 22 20.21 24.92 7.62
C GLY A 22 20.47 23.42 7.50
N TYR A 23 19.63 22.71 6.74
CA TYR A 23 19.87 21.29 6.44
C TYR A 23 21.00 21.13 5.41
N ASN A 24 21.77 20.08 5.54
CA ASN A 24 22.91 19.78 4.68
C ASN A 24 22.42 19.21 3.33
N GLU A 25 22.98 19.70 2.20
CA GLU A 25 22.68 19.20 0.86
C GLU A 25 22.84 17.68 0.74
N LYS A 26 23.94 17.15 1.28
CA LYS A 26 24.22 15.71 1.25
C LYS A 26 23.11 14.91 1.92
N ASP A 27 22.61 15.35 3.06
CA ASP A 27 21.52 14.66 3.76
C ASP A 27 20.21 14.72 2.97
N ILE A 28 19.92 15.84 2.31
CA ILE A 28 18.72 16.00 1.45
C ILE A 28 18.79 15.01 0.28
N LEU A 29 19.95 14.87 -0.36
CA LEU A 29 20.16 13.93 -1.47
C LEU A 29 20.18 12.47 -0.98
N ASP A 30 20.88 12.16 0.11
CA ASP A 30 20.93 10.82 0.73
C ASP A 30 19.52 10.31 1.14
N LEU A 31 18.61 11.21 1.52
CA LEU A 31 17.23 10.90 1.85
C LEU A 31 16.29 10.89 0.62
N ASN A 32 16.83 11.09 -0.58
CA ASN A 32 16.04 11.16 -1.82
C ASN A 32 14.90 12.22 -1.80
N LEU A 33 15.05 13.29 -1.04
CA LEU A 33 14.14 14.44 -1.07
C LEU A 33 14.38 15.29 -2.32
N ALA A 34 15.63 15.36 -2.77
CA ALA A 34 16.04 15.92 -4.05
C ALA A 34 16.98 14.96 -4.79
N LYS A 35 17.20 15.20 -6.06
CA LYS A 35 18.07 14.41 -6.96
C LYS A 35 18.89 15.34 -7.83
N THR A 36 20.00 14.82 -8.36
CA THR A 36 20.85 15.53 -9.34
C THR A 36 20.66 14.90 -10.72
N ASN A 37 20.50 15.72 -11.75
CA ASN A 37 20.50 15.26 -13.15
C ASN A 37 21.92 15.10 -13.69
N TYR A 38 22.05 14.67 -14.96
CA TYR A 38 23.36 14.46 -15.62
C TYR A 38 24.16 15.76 -15.78
N GLU A 39 23.51 16.92 -15.74
CA GLU A 39 24.12 18.26 -15.86
C GLU A 39 24.54 18.83 -14.50
N GLY A 40 24.32 18.08 -13.41
CA GLY A 40 24.63 18.51 -12.05
C GLY A 40 23.55 19.40 -11.41
N GLU A 41 22.42 19.62 -12.07
CA GLU A 41 21.35 20.43 -11.51
C GLU A 41 20.52 19.63 -10.51
N ILE A 42 20.17 20.25 -9.38
CA ILE A 42 19.34 19.66 -8.32
C ILE A 42 17.87 19.94 -8.60
N PHE A 43 17.03 18.94 -8.34
CA PHE A 43 15.58 19.04 -8.44
C PHE A 43 14.89 18.20 -7.38
N ASP A 44 13.70 18.65 -6.93
CA ASP A 44 12.88 17.95 -5.96
C ASP A 44 12.39 16.60 -6.51
N THR A 45 12.48 15.57 -5.69
CA THR A 45 12.02 14.21 -6.05
C THR A 45 10.51 14.17 -6.28
N PHE A 46 9.77 14.85 -5.42
CA PHE A 46 8.30 14.90 -5.48
C PHE A 46 7.86 16.28 -5.97
N ARG A 47 7.14 16.31 -7.09
CA ARG A 47 6.62 17.54 -7.69
C ARG A 47 5.19 17.32 -8.14
N ASN A 48 4.30 18.29 -7.88
CA ASN A 48 2.88 18.24 -8.24
C ASN A 48 2.19 16.97 -7.73
N ARG A 49 2.39 16.64 -6.42
CA ARG A 49 1.85 15.41 -5.84
C ARG A 49 1.14 15.65 -4.52
N ILE A 50 0.08 14.90 -4.29
CA ILE A 50 -0.42 14.66 -2.94
C ILE A 50 0.59 13.76 -2.24
N MET A 51 1.03 14.17 -1.04
CA MET A 51 2.10 13.52 -0.28
C MET A 51 1.54 12.75 0.90
N PHE A 52 1.99 11.51 1.03
CA PHE A 52 1.62 10.59 2.10
C PHE A 52 2.89 10.26 2.91
N PRO A 53 3.00 10.73 4.16
CA PRO A 53 4.15 10.36 4.99
C PRO A 53 4.10 8.88 5.35
N ILE A 54 5.27 8.24 5.28
CA ILE A 54 5.48 6.85 5.68
C ILE A 54 6.22 6.85 7.01
N TYR A 55 5.71 6.10 7.96
CA TYR A 55 6.22 6.05 9.32
C TYR A 55 6.79 4.68 9.63
N ASN A 56 7.89 4.66 10.39
CA ASN A 56 8.41 3.44 10.99
C ASN A 56 7.68 3.06 12.29
N SER A 57 8.05 1.92 12.87
CA SER A 57 7.49 1.42 14.13
C SER A 57 7.68 2.38 15.32
N SER A 58 8.68 3.27 15.27
CA SER A 58 8.93 4.31 16.29
C SER A 58 8.14 5.60 16.04
N LYS A 59 7.19 5.59 15.12
CA LYS A 59 6.32 6.73 14.74
C LYS A 59 7.10 7.93 14.18
N ARG A 60 8.26 7.72 13.56
CA ARG A 60 9.02 8.74 12.85
C ARG A 60 8.72 8.66 11.37
N VAL A 61 8.56 9.81 10.71
CA VAL A 61 8.51 9.86 9.24
C VAL A 61 9.86 9.43 8.69
N VAL A 62 9.89 8.41 7.85
CA VAL A 62 11.12 7.85 7.26
C VAL A 62 11.12 7.93 5.74
N ALA A 63 9.97 8.15 5.12
CA ALA A 63 9.82 8.24 3.67
C ALA A 63 8.49 8.92 3.30
N PHE A 64 8.28 9.07 2.01
CA PHE A 64 7.04 9.60 1.44
C PHE A 64 6.56 8.74 0.27
N GLY A 65 5.24 8.61 0.15
CA GLY A 65 4.56 8.28 -1.09
C GLY A 65 3.99 9.56 -1.72
N GLY A 66 3.91 9.62 -3.03
CA GLY A 66 3.34 10.76 -3.73
C GLY A 66 2.45 10.32 -4.88
N ARG A 67 1.19 10.78 -4.93
CA ARG A 67 0.28 10.58 -6.06
C ARG A 67 0.21 11.86 -6.89
N ILE A 68 0.47 11.78 -8.19
CA ILE A 68 0.36 12.93 -9.10
C ILE A 68 -1.08 13.46 -9.11
N ILE A 69 -1.23 14.80 -9.09
CA ILE A 69 -2.56 15.43 -9.09
C ILE A 69 -3.10 15.57 -10.49
N ASP A 70 -2.25 16.05 -11.40
CA ASP A 70 -2.63 16.29 -12.78
C ASP A 70 -1.77 15.43 -13.72
N GLU A 71 -2.36 14.36 -14.23
CA GLU A 71 -1.72 13.45 -15.16
C GLU A 71 -1.45 14.11 -16.53
N SER A 72 -2.12 15.23 -16.86
CA SER A 72 -1.92 15.96 -18.12
C SER A 72 -0.58 16.71 -18.16
N ILE A 73 -0.08 17.14 -17.01
CA ILE A 73 1.16 17.93 -16.89
C ILE A 73 2.40 17.06 -17.16
N SER A 74 2.33 15.77 -16.94
CA SER A 74 3.46 14.87 -17.18
C SER A 74 3.02 13.47 -17.59
N LYS A 75 2.85 13.28 -18.90
CA LYS A 75 2.59 11.95 -19.48
C LYS A 75 3.70 10.90 -19.19
N ARG A 76 4.85 11.33 -18.69
CA ARG A 76 6.00 10.46 -18.37
C ARG A 76 6.20 10.21 -16.87
N ALA A 77 5.52 10.95 -16.00
CA ALA A 77 5.66 10.76 -14.56
C ALA A 77 4.77 9.61 -14.09
N PRO A 78 5.26 8.71 -13.24
CA PRO A 78 4.45 7.64 -12.69
C PRO A 78 3.30 8.22 -11.85
N LYS A 79 2.11 7.60 -11.95
CA LYS A 79 0.93 7.98 -11.17
C LYS A 79 1.22 7.98 -9.67
N TYR A 80 1.91 6.95 -9.19
CA TYR A 80 2.42 6.83 -7.83
C TYR A 80 3.95 6.81 -7.84
N LEU A 81 4.55 7.53 -6.91
CA LEU A 81 5.98 7.57 -6.67
C LEU A 81 6.24 7.39 -5.17
N ASN A 82 7.11 6.45 -4.81
CA ASN A 82 7.57 6.27 -3.44
C ASN A 82 9.03 6.70 -3.33
N SER A 83 9.43 7.16 -2.14
CA SER A 83 10.85 7.31 -1.81
C SER A 83 11.60 6.03 -2.18
N SER A 84 12.79 6.16 -2.70
CA SER A 84 13.73 5.05 -2.86
C SER A 84 14.23 4.60 -1.50
N ASP A 85 14.85 3.44 -1.41
CA ASP A 85 15.52 2.98 -0.19
C ASP A 85 16.62 3.97 0.22
N THR A 86 16.73 4.21 1.51
CA THR A 86 17.69 5.12 2.14
C THR A 86 18.25 4.49 3.41
N LYS A 87 19.17 5.19 4.09
CA LYS A 87 19.71 4.73 5.39
C LYS A 87 18.62 4.57 6.47
N ILE A 88 17.48 5.22 6.33
CA ILE A 88 16.40 5.21 7.33
C ILE A 88 15.11 4.57 6.84
N PHE A 89 15.04 4.13 5.59
CA PHE A 89 13.85 3.56 4.97
C PHE A 89 14.19 2.43 4.00
N THR A 90 13.47 1.32 4.12
CA THR A 90 13.48 0.21 3.17
C THR A 90 12.03 -0.18 2.86
N LYS A 91 11.63 -0.09 1.58
CA LYS A 91 10.24 -0.32 1.14
C LYS A 91 9.68 -1.65 1.61
N GLY A 92 10.48 -2.72 1.51
CA GLY A 92 10.06 -4.06 1.89
C GLY A 92 9.95 -4.30 3.41
N ILE A 93 10.19 -3.30 4.25
CA ILE A 93 10.11 -3.46 5.72
C ILE A 93 8.88 -2.74 6.26
N GLU A 94 8.57 -1.53 5.78
CA GLU A 94 7.51 -0.72 6.35
C GLU A 94 6.13 -1.02 5.72
N LEU A 95 5.07 -0.72 6.46
CA LEU A 95 3.67 -0.81 6.00
C LEU A 95 2.96 0.53 6.21
N PHE A 96 2.28 1.00 5.16
CA PHE A 96 1.42 2.17 5.28
C PHE A 96 0.25 1.89 6.23
N GLY A 97 -0.04 2.83 7.11
CA GLY A 97 -1.18 2.73 8.03
C GLY A 97 -0.92 1.96 9.33
N LEU A 98 0.22 1.31 9.50
CA LEU A 98 0.48 0.49 10.69
C LEU A 98 0.76 1.34 11.95
N LYS A 99 1.43 2.51 11.80
CA LYS A 99 1.92 3.36 12.90
C LYS A 99 0.93 3.56 14.05
N GLU A 100 -0.27 4.05 13.72
CA GLU A 100 -1.25 4.47 14.73
C GLU A 100 -2.35 3.44 14.94
N LYS A 101 -2.40 2.45 14.08
CA LYS A 101 -3.49 1.48 14.01
C LYS A 101 -3.12 0.11 14.57
N ALA A 102 -1.87 -0.10 14.96
CA ALA A 102 -1.40 -1.33 15.58
C ALA A 102 -2.25 -1.77 16.78
N ARG A 103 -2.66 -0.82 17.64
CA ARG A 103 -3.56 -1.09 18.76
C ARG A 103 -4.93 -1.59 18.27
N ILE A 104 -5.47 -0.94 17.21
CA ILE A 104 -6.79 -1.32 16.66
C ILE A 104 -6.71 -2.71 15.99
N ILE A 105 -5.61 -3.05 15.32
CA ILE A 105 -5.38 -4.38 14.77
C ILE A 105 -5.43 -5.42 15.90
N LYS A 106 -4.75 -5.15 17.01
CA LYS A 106 -4.75 -6.04 18.17
C LYS A 106 -6.14 -6.18 18.80
N GLU A 107 -6.85 -5.06 18.97
CA GLU A 107 -8.21 -5.04 19.54
C GLU A 107 -9.23 -5.77 18.65
N LYS A 108 -9.12 -5.63 17.33
CA LYS A 108 -9.99 -6.33 16.36
C LYS A 108 -9.60 -7.79 16.14
N GLY A 109 -8.35 -8.15 16.45
CA GLY A 109 -7.82 -9.49 16.27
C GLY A 109 -7.48 -9.87 14.82
N TYR A 110 -7.55 -8.94 13.87
CA TYR A 110 -7.15 -9.16 12.47
C TYR A 110 -6.70 -7.87 11.79
N ALA A 111 -5.86 -8.02 10.75
CA ALA A 111 -5.46 -6.95 9.85
C ALA A 111 -6.12 -7.12 8.47
N ILE A 112 -6.40 -6.00 7.80
CA ILE A 112 -6.82 -5.99 6.39
C ILE A 112 -5.63 -5.52 5.57
N LEU A 113 -5.08 -6.39 4.73
CA LEU A 113 -3.95 -6.10 3.86
C LEU A 113 -4.45 -5.64 2.50
N MET A 114 -4.06 -4.43 2.08
CA MET A 114 -4.43 -3.77 0.83
C MET A 114 -3.18 -3.45 0.00
N GLU A 115 -3.34 -3.05 -1.27
CA GLU A 115 -2.21 -2.72 -2.14
C GLU A 115 -1.75 -1.27 -1.99
N GLY A 116 -2.68 -0.33 -1.95
CA GLY A 116 -2.42 1.09 -2.10
C GLY A 116 -2.81 1.97 -0.91
N TYR A 117 -2.26 3.19 -0.92
CA TYR A 117 -2.59 4.21 0.07
C TYR A 117 -4.06 4.61 0.05
N LEU A 118 -4.63 4.73 -1.16
CA LEU A 118 -6.02 5.17 -1.31
C LEU A 118 -6.99 4.14 -0.77
N ASP A 119 -6.72 2.85 -0.98
CA ASP A 119 -7.52 1.76 -0.42
C ASP A 119 -7.57 1.85 1.10
N VAL A 120 -6.40 2.02 1.73
CA VAL A 120 -6.30 2.19 3.19
C VAL A 120 -7.02 3.45 3.65
N LEU A 121 -6.85 4.59 2.97
CA LEU A 121 -7.53 5.83 3.34
C LEU A 121 -9.05 5.72 3.15
N ARG A 122 -9.49 5.03 2.10
CA ARG A 122 -10.90 4.74 1.89
C ARG A 122 -11.45 3.81 2.98
N ALA A 123 -10.70 2.77 3.33
CA ALA A 123 -11.05 1.87 4.42
C ALA A 123 -11.19 2.63 5.74
N TYR A 124 -10.26 3.53 6.04
CA TYR A 124 -10.33 4.38 7.23
C TYR A 124 -11.56 5.30 7.24
N LYS A 125 -11.88 5.92 6.08
CA LYS A 125 -13.09 6.74 5.94
C LYS A 125 -14.36 5.93 6.26
N ASN A 126 -14.34 4.64 5.98
CA ASN A 126 -15.45 3.71 6.27
C ASN A 126 -15.34 3.01 7.65
N GLY A 127 -14.36 3.39 8.50
CA GLY A 127 -14.21 2.87 9.85
C GLY A 127 -13.39 1.58 9.99
N PHE A 128 -12.72 1.14 8.91
CA PHE A 128 -11.84 -0.04 8.90
C PHE A 128 -10.39 0.37 9.22
N PHE A 129 -10.17 0.85 10.44
CA PHE A 129 -8.86 1.36 10.87
C PHE A 129 -7.79 0.29 11.08
N ASN A 130 -8.11 -0.97 10.92
CA ASN A 130 -7.18 -2.10 10.95
C ASN A 130 -6.63 -2.46 9.55
N SER A 131 -6.73 -1.55 8.59
CA SER A 131 -6.20 -1.71 7.23
C SER A 131 -4.77 -1.20 7.14
N VAL A 132 -3.94 -1.92 6.38
CA VAL A 132 -2.54 -1.58 6.07
C VAL A 132 -2.26 -1.88 4.61
N ALA A 133 -1.24 -1.23 4.02
CA ALA A 133 -0.83 -1.52 2.65
C ALA A 133 0.68 -1.68 2.52
N SER A 134 1.10 -2.50 1.54
CA SER A 134 2.46 -2.52 1.03
C SER A 134 2.77 -1.21 0.27
N LEU A 135 4.05 -0.87 0.14
CA LEU A 135 4.47 0.45 -0.36
C LEU A 135 4.78 0.42 -1.87
N GLY A 136 3.86 -0.12 -2.68
CA GLY A 136 4.03 -0.24 -4.13
C GLY A 136 5.14 -1.23 -4.52
N THR A 137 5.35 -2.23 -3.69
CA THR A 137 6.21 -3.39 -3.92
C THR A 137 5.44 -4.65 -3.56
N ALA A 138 5.89 -5.81 -4.03
CA ALA A 138 5.35 -7.07 -3.56
C ALA A 138 5.46 -7.16 -2.03
N PHE A 139 4.43 -7.74 -1.40
CA PHE A 139 4.41 -7.99 0.04
C PHE A 139 5.57 -8.89 0.45
N THR A 140 6.18 -8.62 1.58
CA THR A 140 7.40 -9.30 2.03
C THR A 140 7.22 -10.04 3.35
N LYS A 141 8.16 -10.97 3.63
CA LYS A 141 8.25 -11.63 4.93
C LYS A 141 8.45 -10.64 6.08
N GLN A 142 9.27 -9.60 5.88
CA GLN A 142 9.51 -8.58 6.90
C GLN A 142 8.22 -7.83 7.24
N GLN A 143 7.42 -7.48 6.24
CA GLN A 143 6.10 -6.86 6.43
C GLN A 143 5.13 -7.80 7.14
N ALA A 144 5.14 -9.11 6.80
CA ALA A 144 4.36 -10.11 7.53
C ALA A 144 4.75 -10.14 9.01
N MET A 145 6.04 -10.15 9.32
CA MET A 145 6.54 -10.14 10.70
C MET A 145 6.18 -8.87 11.47
N LEU A 146 5.98 -7.73 10.80
CA LEU A 146 5.44 -6.54 11.46
C LEU A 146 3.98 -6.74 11.89
N ILE A 147 3.14 -7.32 11.03
CA ILE A 147 1.74 -7.62 11.35
C ILE A 147 1.66 -8.66 12.46
N LYS A 148 2.54 -9.67 12.44
CA LYS A 148 2.58 -10.78 13.41
C LYS A 148 2.69 -10.33 14.86
N ARG A 149 3.29 -9.17 15.11
CA ARG A 149 3.39 -8.56 16.45
C ARG A 149 2.01 -8.22 17.07
N TYR A 150 0.98 -8.12 16.24
CA TYR A 150 -0.34 -7.64 16.66
C TYR A 150 -1.44 -8.66 16.42
N THR A 151 -1.33 -9.50 15.39
CA THR A 151 -2.32 -10.52 15.05
C THR A 151 -1.73 -11.60 14.16
N GLU A 152 -2.33 -12.79 14.19
CA GLU A 152 -2.06 -13.89 13.25
C GLU A 152 -3.18 -14.04 12.21
N ASN A 153 -4.18 -13.17 12.22
CA ASN A 153 -5.29 -13.22 11.28
C ASN A 153 -5.16 -12.07 10.27
N VAL A 154 -5.17 -12.40 8.98
CA VAL A 154 -5.11 -11.41 7.90
C VAL A 154 -6.23 -11.66 6.91
N VAL A 155 -6.90 -10.58 6.50
CA VAL A 155 -7.80 -10.58 5.35
C VAL A 155 -7.10 -9.82 4.23
N ILE A 156 -6.84 -10.46 3.09
CA ILE A 156 -6.27 -9.82 1.91
C ILE A 156 -7.40 -9.22 1.08
N SER A 157 -7.27 -7.93 0.74
CA SER A 157 -8.21 -7.18 -0.09
C SER A 157 -7.41 -6.40 -1.13
N TYR A 158 -7.08 -7.05 -2.23
CA TYR A 158 -6.30 -6.54 -3.35
C TYR A 158 -7.18 -6.27 -4.56
N ASP A 159 -6.58 -5.76 -5.64
CA ASP A 159 -7.25 -5.43 -6.88
C ASP A 159 -7.90 -6.68 -7.51
N ASN A 160 -9.01 -6.49 -8.23
CA ASN A 160 -9.81 -7.58 -8.80
C ASN A 160 -9.32 -8.07 -10.17
N ASP A 161 -8.21 -7.55 -10.66
CA ASP A 161 -7.62 -7.97 -11.93
C ASP A 161 -6.68 -9.19 -11.76
N GLU A 162 -6.17 -9.71 -12.87
CA GLU A 162 -5.26 -10.88 -12.83
C GLU A 162 -3.95 -10.57 -12.09
N ALA A 163 -3.44 -9.34 -12.18
CA ALA A 163 -2.24 -8.93 -11.46
C ALA A 163 -2.49 -8.92 -9.94
N GLY A 164 -3.65 -8.40 -9.50
CA GLY A 164 -4.06 -8.43 -8.11
C GLY A 164 -4.27 -9.85 -7.59
N LYS A 165 -4.88 -10.77 -8.37
CA LYS A 165 -5.01 -12.18 -8.00
C LYS A 165 -3.66 -12.88 -7.85
N GLU A 166 -2.69 -12.54 -8.70
CA GLU A 166 -1.31 -13.02 -8.55
C GLU A 166 -0.65 -12.44 -7.28
N ALA A 167 -0.87 -11.17 -7.00
CA ALA A 167 -0.38 -10.52 -5.78
C ALA A 167 -0.99 -11.15 -4.52
N VAL A 168 -2.31 -11.47 -4.52
CA VAL A 168 -2.98 -12.23 -3.43
C VAL A 168 -2.29 -13.57 -3.23
N THR A 169 -2.01 -14.31 -4.31
CA THR A 169 -1.34 -15.62 -4.24
C THR A 169 0.03 -15.49 -3.56
N LYS A 170 0.87 -14.56 -4.03
CA LYS A 170 2.21 -14.34 -3.47
C LYS A 170 2.18 -13.90 -2.00
N ALA A 171 1.32 -12.94 -1.68
CA ALA A 171 1.17 -12.46 -0.31
C ALA A 171 0.63 -13.57 0.61
N GLY A 172 -0.35 -14.34 0.14
CA GLY A 172 -0.93 -15.46 0.87
C GLY A 172 0.09 -16.54 1.18
N MET A 173 0.96 -16.90 0.22
CA MET A 173 2.04 -17.87 0.45
C MET A 173 3.01 -17.39 1.52
N ILE A 174 3.46 -16.12 1.45
CA ILE A 174 4.34 -15.53 2.47
C ILE A 174 3.67 -15.57 3.86
N LEU A 175 2.40 -15.21 3.94
CA LEU A 175 1.65 -15.23 5.20
C LEU A 175 1.49 -16.67 5.71
N GLN A 176 1.17 -17.63 4.84
CA GLN A 176 1.02 -19.05 5.16
C GLN A 176 2.32 -19.65 5.73
N GLU A 177 3.45 -19.41 5.07
CA GLU A 177 4.78 -19.84 5.53
C GLU A 177 5.16 -19.28 6.91
N ASN A 178 4.57 -18.13 7.28
CA ASN A 178 4.81 -17.49 8.56
C ASN A 178 3.68 -17.75 9.59
N GLY A 179 2.81 -18.73 9.34
CA GLY A 179 1.82 -19.23 10.29
C GLY A 179 0.66 -18.28 10.54
N PHE A 180 0.18 -17.57 9.51
CA PHE A 180 -1.03 -16.78 9.58
C PHE A 180 -2.28 -17.58 9.18
N LYS A 181 -3.42 -17.19 9.74
CA LYS A 181 -4.75 -17.55 9.28
C LYS A 181 -5.20 -16.51 8.27
N ILE A 182 -5.47 -16.93 7.03
CA ILE A 182 -5.62 -16.02 5.91
C ILE A 182 -7.00 -16.17 5.30
N LYS A 183 -7.68 -15.04 5.11
CA LYS A 183 -8.87 -14.95 4.27
C LYS A 183 -8.63 -13.98 3.12
N CYS A 184 -9.35 -14.17 2.02
CA CYS A 184 -9.28 -13.33 0.85
C CYS A 184 -10.66 -12.79 0.52
N ILE A 185 -10.78 -11.47 0.32
CA ILE A 185 -11.96 -10.90 -0.31
C ILE A 185 -11.83 -11.22 -1.80
N VAL A 186 -12.80 -11.96 -2.33
CA VAL A 186 -12.92 -12.27 -3.75
C VAL A 186 -14.11 -11.49 -4.26
N MET A 187 -13.84 -10.43 -5.02
CA MET A 187 -14.90 -9.76 -5.74
C MET A 187 -15.33 -10.67 -6.89
N GLY A 188 -16.63 -10.92 -7.01
CA GLY A 188 -17.16 -11.80 -8.07
C GLY A 188 -16.94 -11.22 -9.47
N ASP A 189 -16.98 -12.05 -10.50
CA ASP A 189 -16.79 -11.65 -11.89
C ASP A 189 -17.81 -10.58 -12.36
N ASN A 190 -18.93 -10.44 -11.67
CA ASN A 190 -19.98 -9.44 -11.94
C ASN A 190 -19.74 -8.08 -11.25
N VAL A 191 -18.68 -7.95 -10.46
CA VAL A 191 -18.31 -6.70 -9.78
C VAL A 191 -17.52 -5.85 -10.77
N LYS A 192 -18.00 -4.62 -11.02
CA LYS A 192 -17.39 -3.69 -11.99
C LYS A 192 -16.18 -2.95 -11.43
N GLU A 193 -16.11 -2.86 -10.13
CA GLU A 193 -15.09 -2.15 -9.39
C GLU A 193 -13.77 -2.92 -9.46
N LYS A 194 -12.70 -2.19 -9.75
CA LYS A 194 -11.38 -2.77 -10.01
C LYS A 194 -10.56 -2.95 -8.75
N ASP A 195 -10.80 -2.09 -7.76
CA ASP A 195 -10.00 -2.02 -6.54
C ASP A 195 -10.89 -1.79 -5.30
N PRO A 196 -10.36 -1.97 -4.08
CA PRO A 196 -11.09 -1.74 -2.83
C PRO A 196 -11.56 -0.29 -2.65
N ASP A 197 -10.85 0.73 -3.19
CA ASP A 197 -11.27 2.13 -3.13
C ASP A 197 -12.57 2.34 -3.91
N GLU A 198 -12.60 1.88 -5.17
CA GLU A 198 -13.79 1.96 -6.02
C GLU A 198 -14.96 1.18 -5.40
N PHE A 199 -14.69 -0.05 -4.92
CA PHE A 199 -15.70 -0.89 -4.28
C PHE A 199 -16.34 -0.20 -3.07
N MET A 200 -15.53 0.31 -2.14
CA MET A 200 -16.06 1.01 -0.96
C MET A 200 -16.72 2.36 -1.32
N LYS A 201 -16.33 2.99 -2.43
CA LYS A 201 -16.97 4.21 -2.93
C LYS A 201 -18.38 3.91 -3.46
N ALA A 202 -18.55 2.79 -4.15
CA ALA A 202 -19.84 2.38 -4.73
C ALA A 202 -20.79 1.77 -3.69
N HIS A 203 -20.30 0.92 -2.80
CA HIS A 203 -21.10 0.08 -1.90
C HIS A 203 -21.05 0.50 -0.42
N GLY A 204 -20.22 1.49 -0.08
CA GLY A 204 -20.10 2.01 1.29
C GLY A 204 -19.54 1.00 2.28
N LYS A 205 -19.73 1.35 3.56
CA LYS A 205 -19.30 0.53 4.70
C LYS A 205 -19.99 -0.82 4.73
N GLU A 206 -21.31 -0.84 4.50
CA GLU A 206 -22.14 -2.05 4.57
C GLU A 206 -21.74 -3.06 3.50
N GLY A 207 -21.43 -2.58 2.27
CA GLY A 207 -20.91 -3.43 1.20
C GLY A 207 -19.60 -4.10 1.58
N PHE A 208 -18.67 -3.34 2.13
CA PHE A 208 -17.39 -3.89 2.55
C PHE A 208 -17.49 -4.83 3.77
N VAL A 209 -18.41 -4.58 4.70
CA VAL A 209 -18.74 -5.52 5.80
C VAL A 209 -19.23 -6.85 5.24
N ARG A 210 -20.11 -6.84 4.21
CA ARG A 210 -20.55 -8.08 3.55
C ARG A 210 -19.38 -8.81 2.90
N ALA A 211 -18.54 -8.11 2.14
CA ALA A 211 -17.36 -8.69 1.51
C ALA A 211 -16.40 -9.32 2.53
N LEU A 212 -16.21 -8.69 3.70
CA LEU A 212 -15.43 -9.26 4.80
C LEU A 212 -16.07 -10.54 5.38
N LYS A 213 -17.39 -10.59 5.53
CA LYS A 213 -18.10 -11.77 6.04
C LYS A 213 -18.06 -12.93 5.04
N GLU A 214 -18.11 -12.63 3.74
CA GLU A 214 -18.12 -13.58 2.64
C GLU A 214 -16.69 -13.95 2.19
N SER A 215 -15.66 -13.37 2.83
CA SER A 215 -14.25 -13.66 2.50
C SER A 215 -13.96 -15.15 2.63
N LYS A 216 -13.28 -15.70 1.62
CA LYS A 216 -12.94 -17.12 1.52
C LYS A 216 -11.61 -17.43 2.22
N ASP A 217 -11.45 -18.66 2.68
CA ASP A 217 -10.15 -19.16 3.10
C ASP A 217 -9.15 -19.09 1.93
N PHE A 218 -7.85 -18.93 2.24
CA PHE A 218 -6.83 -18.77 1.21
C PHE A 218 -6.72 -20.02 0.31
N PHE A 219 -6.92 -21.22 0.86
CA PHE A 219 -6.92 -22.43 0.06
C PHE A 219 -8.13 -22.53 -0.86
N ASP A 220 -9.31 -22.11 -0.41
CA ASP A 220 -10.50 -22.02 -1.25
C ASP A 220 -10.30 -21.00 -2.39
N PHE A 221 -9.63 -19.88 -2.11
CA PHE A 221 -9.24 -18.91 -3.14
C PHE A 221 -8.33 -19.55 -4.20
N LEU A 222 -7.28 -20.26 -3.77
CA LEU A 222 -6.36 -20.94 -4.69
C LEU A 222 -7.08 -22.02 -5.51
N TYR A 223 -7.93 -22.81 -4.87
CA TYR A 223 -8.71 -23.83 -5.54
C TYR A 223 -9.55 -23.22 -6.66
N VAL A 224 -10.34 -22.19 -6.36
CA VAL A 224 -11.18 -21.51 -7.37
C VAL A 224 -10.33 -20.91 -8.48
N LYS A 225 -9.21 -20.26 -8.14
CA LYS A 225 -8.32 -19.63 -9.11
C LYS A 225 -7.75 -20.63 -10.11
N TYR A 226 -7.29 -21.79 -9.65
CA TYR A 226 -6.61 -22.75 -10.51
C TYR A 226 -7.54 -23.76 -11.16
N THR A 227 -8.77 -23.94 -10.67
CA THR A 227 -9.73 -24.88 -11.26
C THR A 227 -10.75 -24.22 -12.19
N LYS A 228 -10.84 -22.88 -12.21
CA LYS A 228 -11.85 -22.13 -12.96
C LYS A 228 -11.92 -22.50 -14.47
N ASN A 229 -10.77 -22.88 -15.05
CA ASN A 229 -10.64 -23.22 -16.47
C ASN A 229 -10.30 -24.72 -16.71
N LEU A 230 -10.38 -25.56 -15.67
CA LEU A 230 -10.14 -26.98 -15.80
C LEU A 230 -11.48 -27.72 -15.96
N ASP A 231 -11.60 -28.56 -16.96
CA ASP A 231 -12.65 -29.58 -16.99
C ASP A 231 -12.27 -30.67 -15.99
N LEU A 232 -12.81 -30.59 -14.76
CA LEU A 232 -12.54 -31.57 -13.69
C LEU A 232 -13.10 -32.96 -14.01
N ASN A 233 -13.83 -33.13 -15.13
CA ASN A 233 -14.31 -34.43 -15.62
C ASN A 233 -13.40 -35.04 -16.67
N ASP A 234 -12.43 -34.29 -17.18
CA ASP A 234 -11.43 -34.81 -18.11
C ASP A 234 -10.44 -35.68 -17.31
N ARG A 235 -10.73 -36.99 -17.28
CA ARG A 235 -9.85 -38.02 -16.67
C ARG A 235 -8.68 -38.25 -17.62
N LEU A 236 -7.46 -37.92 -17.15
CA LEU A 236 -6.22 -38.40 -17.77
C LEU A 236 -6.22 -39.90 -18.00
#